data_8e484b9df4b5055245393d2de9ae60a4
#
_entry.id   8e484b9df4b5055245393d2de9ae60a4
#
_cell.length_a   1.000
_cell.length_b   1.000
_cell.length_c   1.000
_cell.angle_alpha   90.00
_cell.angle_beta   90.00
_cell.angle_gamma   90.00
#
_symmetry.space_group_name_H-M   'P 1'
#
loop_
_entity.id
_entity.type
_entity.pdbx_description
1 polymer ?
#
loop_
_entity_poly.entity_id
_entity_poly.type
_entity_poly.pdbx_seq_one_letter_code
_entity_poly.pdbx_strand_id
1 'polypeptide(L)'
;MQAITVLRDTVPVPVLDACKWERIGGDPHTVNLNAYTSEDGTKIMGTWICTPGKWRVAYEKWEYCHFQEGYCIITPDGQAPIHLKAGDIFIVEPGMKGTWEVVETVRKYFVFA
;
A
#
# COMPACT_ATOMS: atom_id res chain seq x y z
N MET A 1 -12.01 24.21 -11.80
CA MET A 1 -11.90 22.98 -11.01
C MET A 1 -13.17 22.15 -11.10
N GLN A 2 -13.05 20.87 -11.28
CA GLN A 2 -14.18 19.94 -11.25
C GLN A 2 -14.37 19.41 -9.83
N ALA A 3 -15.53 19.66 -9.26
CA ALA A 3 -15.80 19.29 -7.85
C ALA A 3 -15.96 17.77 -7.65
N ILE A 4 -16.31 17.03 -8.69
CA ILE A 4 -16.51 15.57 -8.63
C ILE A 4 -15.76 14.93 -9.78
N THR A 5 -14.95 13.93 -9.45
CA THR A 5 -14.29 13.07 -10.43
C THR A 5 -14.91 11.69 -10.36
N VAL A 6 -15.43 11.21 -11.49
CA VAL A 6 -16.01 9.88 -11.60
C VAL A 6 -15.02 8.97 -12.32
N LEU A 7 -14.62 7.90 -11.66
CA LEU A 7 -13.73 6.88 -12.23
C LEU A 7 -14.59 5.74 -12.78
N ARG A 8 -14.93 5.87 -14.06
CA ARG A 8 -15.79 4.92 -14.77
C ARG A 8 -15.06 4.46 -16.03
N ASP A 9 -15.08 3.17 -16.29
CA ASP A 9 -14.44 2.58 -17.47
C ASP A 9 -12.93 2.88 -17.57
N THR A 10 -12.31 3.21 -16.42
CA THR A 10 -10.87 3.45 -16.35
C THR A 10 -10.15 2.13 -16.09
N VAL A 11 -9.22 1.77 -16.98
CA VAL A 11 -8.35 0.61 -16.80
C VAL A 11 -6.97 1.13 -16.46
N PRO A 12 -6.52 1.00 -15.19
CA PRO A 12 -5.19 1.45 -14.80
C PRO A 12 -4.12 0.64 -15.53
N VAL A 13 -3.06 1.33 -15.97
CA VAL A 13 -1.88 0.66 -16.53
C VAL A 13 -1.04 0.12 -15.38
N PRO A 14 -0.73 -1.19 -15.35
CA PRO A 14 0.10 -1.75 -14.30
C PRO A 14 1.51 -1.16 -14.30
N VAL A 15 2.02 -0.79 -13.13
CA VAL A 15 3.40 -0.36 -12.94
C VAL A 15 4.07 -1.40 -12.05
N LEU A 16 5.09 -2.07 -12.60
CA LEU A 16 5.78 -3.16 -11.91
C LEU A 16 6.94 -2.63 -11.08
N ASP A 17 7.09 -3.18 -9.87
CA ASP A 17 8.22 -2.92 -8.97
C ASP A 17 8.49 -1.43 -8.72
N ALA A 18 7.43 -0.63 -8.63
CA ALA A 18 7.54 0.81 -8.35
C ALA A 18 7.72 1.12 -6.87
N CYS A 19 7.62 0.14 -5.99
CA CYS A 19 7.78 0.33 -4.55
C CYS A 19 9.20 0.76 -4.23
N LYS A 20 9.33 1.89 -3.52
CA LYS A 20 10.63 2.48 -3.17
C LYS A 20 11.14 2.08 -1.79
N TRP A 21 10.39 1.29 -1.04
CA TRP A 21 10.84 0.76 0.24
C TRP A 21 12.00 -0.21 0.04
N GLU A 22 12.81 -0.37 1.05
CA GLU A 22 13.97 -1.27 1.01
C GLU A 22 13.54 -2.72 1.22
N ARG A 23 13.92 -3.61 0.30
CA ARG A 23 13.78 -5.05 0.50
C ARG A 23 14.79 -5.51 1.55
N ILE A 24 14.30 -6.15 2.62
CA ILE A 24 15.14 -6.67 3.70
C ILE A 24 14.98 -8.16 3.92
N GLY A 25 14.11 -8.83 3.18
CA GLY A 25 13.92 -10.27 3.25
C GLY A 25 13.12 -10.79 2.07
N GLY A 26 13.49 -11.98 1.58
CA GLY A 26 12.86 -12.58 0.42
C GLY A 26 13.13 -11.81 -0.88
N ASP A 27 12.25 -11.99 -1.84
CA ASP A 27 12.31 -11.32 -3.14
C ASP A 27 10.91 -10.81 -3.53
N PRO A 28 10.35 -9.86 -2.78
CA PRO A 28 9.00 -9.37 -3.06
C PRO A 28 8.96 -8.52 -4.32
N HIS A 29 7.91 -8.71 -5.10
CA HIS A 29 7.61 -7.93 -6.29
C HIS A 29 6.26 -7.25 -6.13
N THR A 30 6.13 -6.05 -6.68
CA THR A 30 4.92 -5.24 -6.54
C THR A 30 4.32 -4.90 -7.89
N VAL A 31 2.99 -4.73 -7.89
CA VAL A 31 2.23 -4.16 -9.01
C VAL A 31 1.37 -3.05 -8.45
N ASN A 32 1.50 -1.85 -9.03
CA ASN A 32 0.63 -0.72 -8.73
C ASN A 32 -0.37 -0.52 -9.85
N LEU A 33 -1.64 -0.41 -9.47
CA LEU A 33 -2.74 -0.07 -10.38
C LEU A 33 -3.34 1.23 -9.87
N ASN A 34 -2.73 2.37 -10.25
CA ASN A 34 -3.20 3.67 -9.78
C ASN A 34 -4.49 4.07 -10.51
N ALA A 35 -5.55 4.30 -9.75
CA ALA A 35 -6.84 4.70 -10.27
C ALA A 35 -6.99 6.22 -10.35
N TYR A 36 -6.31 6.96 -9.47
CA TYR A 36 -6.44 8.40 -9.38
C TYR A 36 -5.19 9.02 -8.75
N THR A 37 -4.78 10.15 -9.31
CA THR A 37 -3.77 11.05 -8.72
C THR A 37 -4.33 12.46 -8.78
N SER A 38 -4.34 13.19 -7.66
CA SER A 38 -4.80 14.57 -7.63
C SER A 38 -3.90 15.47 -8.47
N GLU A 39 -4.44 16.64 -8.88
CA GLU A 39 -3.72 17.59 -9.73
C GLU A 39 -2.39 18.04 -9.11
N ASP A 40 -2.38 18.26 -7.79
CA ASP A 40 -1.18 18.62 -7.05
C ASP A 40 -0.29 17.42 -6.68
N GLY A 41 -0.72 16.19 -7.01
CA GLY A 41 0.04 14.96 -6.74
C GLY A 41 0.01 14.50 -5.29
N THR A 42 -0.71 15.18 -4.39
CA THR A 42 -0.70 14.87 -2.96
C THR A 42 -1.60 13.70 -2.59
N LYS A 43 -2.63 13.42 -3.39
CA LYS A 43 -3.57 12.33 -3.13
C LYS A 43 -3.48 11.31 -4.24
N ILE A 44 -3.27 10.06 -3.86
CA ILE A 44 -3.14 8.94 -4.79
C ILE A 44 -3.99 7.80 -4.27
N MET A 45 -4.76 7.17 -5.14
CA MET A 45 -5.52 5.98 -4.78
C MET A 45 -5.43 4.92 -5.87
N GLY A 46 -5.50 3.68 -5.46
CA GLY A 46 -5.42 2.56 -6.39
C GLY A 46 -5.39 1.22 -5.69
N THR A 47 -4.81 0.26 -6.40
CA THR A 47 -4.61 -1.10 -5.91
C THR A 47 -3.13 -1.40 -5.90
N TRP A 48 -2.66 -2.05 -4.84
CA TRP A 48 -1.29 -2.51 -4.69
C TRP A 48 -1.29 -4.01 -4.46
N ILE A 49 -0.46 -4.73 -5.21
CA ILE A 49 -0.28 -6.16 -5.11
C ILE A 49 1.19 -6.40 -4.77
N CYS A 50 1.46 -7.24 -3.78
CA CYS A 50 2.82 -7.58 -3.39
C CYS A 50 2.94 -9.08 -3.09
N THR A 51 3.95 -9.70 -3.70
CA THR A 51 4.32 -11.09 -3.43
C THR A 51 5.07 -11.21 -2.11
N PRO A 52 5.22 -12.42 -1.53
CA PRO A 52 5.85 -12.60 -0.23
C PRO A 52 7.26 -12.04 -0.14
N GLY A 53 7.54 -11.40 0.98
CA GLY A 53 8.83 -10.82 1.30
C GLY A 53 8.71 -9.74 2.36
N LYS A 54 9.82 -9.10 2.69
CA LYS A 54 9.87 -8.15 3.79
C LYS A 54 10.50 -6.83 3.36
N TRP A 55 9.87 -5.75 3.82
CA TRP A 55 10.26 -4.38 3.52
C TRP A 55 10.57 -3.61 4.78
N ARG A 56 11.59 -2.76 4.73
CA ARG A 56 11.77 -1.66 5.68
C ARG A 56 10.96 -0.47 5.17
N VAL A 57 10.06 0.06 6.00
CA VAL A 57 9.14 1.13 5.59
C VAL A 57 9.32 2.39 6.42
N ALA A 58 9.11 3.53 5.77
CA ALA A 58 9.05 4.84 6.40
C ALA A 58 7.97 5.65 5.70
N TYR A 59 6.94 6.03 6.44
CA TYR A 59 5.78 6.72 5.89
C TYR A 59 5.94 8.23 6.01
N GLU A 60 5.88 8.92 4.89
CA GLU A 60 5.84 10.38 4.85
C GLU A 60 4.39 10.90 4.77
N LYS A 61 3.48 10.09 4.24
CA LYS A 61 2.07 10.42 4.03
C LYS A 61 1.18 9.53 4.86
N TRP A 62 -0.05 9.99 5.06
CA TRP A 62 -1.14 9.20 5.59
C TRP A 62 -1.58 8.16 4.56
N GLU A 63 -1.81 6.92 5.00
CA GLU A 63 -2.32 5.87 4.13
C GLU A 63 -3.54 5.18 4.72
N TYR A 64 -4.61 5.10 3.92
CA TYR A 64 -5.74 4.21 4.16
C TYR A 64 -5.49 2.92 3.39
N CYS A 65 -5.65 1.78 4.06
CA CYS A 65 -5.49 0.45 3.46
C CYS A 65 -6.73 -0.40 3.70
N HIS A 66 -7.15 -1.12 2.65
CA HIS A 66 -8.20 -2.11 2.74
C HIS A 66 -7.72 -3.39 2.03
N PHE A 67 -7.45 -4.44 2.81
CA PHE A 67 -6.99 -5.71 2.26
C PHE A 67 -8.15 -6.51 1.65
N GLN A 68 -7.99 -6.92 0.40
CA GLN A 68 -8.92 -7.85 -0.28
C GLN A 68 -8.42 -9.28 -0.18
N GLU A 69 -7.10 -9.49 -0.24
CA GLU A 69 -6.47 -10.80 -0.23
C GLU A 69 -5.17 -10.75 0.55
N GLY A 70 -4.76 -11.89 1.10
CA GLY A 70 -3.44 -12.10 1.65
C GLY A 70 -3.33 -11.94 3.14
N TYR A 71 -2.08 -12.00 3.59
CA TYR A 71 -1.71 -11.90 4.99
C TYR A 71 -0.40 -11.14 5.14
N CYS A 72 -0.36 -10.21 6.07
CA CYS A 72 0.77 -9.33 6.27
C CYS A 72 1.01 -9.10 7.76
N ILE A 73 2.27 -8.91 8.14
CA ILE A 73 2.65 -8.54 9.50
C ILE A 73 3.36 -7.19 9.43
N ILE A 74 2.78 -6.18 10.08
CA ILE A 74 3.40 -4.85 10.18
C ILE A 74 3.88 -4.66 11.60
N THR A 75 5.17 -4.34 11.74
CA THR A 75 5.77 -4.09 13.05
C THR A 75 6.34 -2.68 13.08
N PRO A 76 5.61 -1.72 13.67
CA PRO A 76 6.18 -0.40 13.94
C PRO A 76 7.37 -0.51 14.89
N ASP A 77 8.38 0.34 14.73
CA ASP A 77 9.57 0.30 15.56
C ASP A 77 9.22 0.41 17.04
N GLY A 78 9.76 -0.50 17.84
CA GLY A 78 9.53 -0.53 19.28
C GLY A 78 8.15 -0.98 19.72
N GLN A 79 7.32 -1.47 18.81
CA GLN A 79 5.96 -1.93 19.09
C GLN A 79 5.78 -3.41 18.73
N ALA A 80 4.68 -4.00 19.22
CA ALA A 80 4.33 -5.37 18.90
C ALA A 80 3.91 -5.52 17.44
N PRO A 81 4.16 -6.70 16.82
CA PRO A 81 3.67 -6.98 15.49
C PRO A 81 2.14 -6.89 15.38
N ILE A 82 1.65 -6.34 14.28
CA ILE A 82 0.24 -6.26 13.96
C ILE A 82 -0.02 -7.19 12.78
N HIS A 83 -0.94 -8.14 12.96
CA HIS A 83 -1.30 -9.12 11.95
C HIS A 83 -2.53 -8.65 11.18
N LEU A 84 -2.43 -8.60 9.86
CA LEU A 84 -3.45 -8.08 8.97
C LEU A 84 -3.79 -9.10 7.89
N LYS A 85 -5.07 -9.24 7.60
CA LYS A 85 -5.60 -10.24 6.67
C LYS A 85 -6.72 -9.66 5.81
N ALA A 86 -7.17 -10.45 4.84
CA ALA A 86 -8.29 -10.07 3.98
C ALA A 86 -9.50 -9.61 4.81
N GLY A 87 -10.09 -8.49 4.41
CA GLY A 87 -11.20 -7.82 5.08
C GLY A 87 -10.78 -6.73 6.07
N ASP A 88 -9.52 -6.68 6.48
CA ASP A 88 -9.05 -5.65 7.41
C ASP A 88 -8.93 -4.29 6.73
N ILE A 89 -9.34 -3.26 7.45
CA ILE A 89 -9.17 -1.85 7.08
C ILE A 89 -8.31 -1.21 8.16
N PHE A 90 -7.27 -0.50 7.76
CA PHE A 90 -6.41 0.17 8.72
C PHE A 90 -5.81 1.45 8.15
N ILE A 91 -5.33 2.29 9.06
CA ILE A 91 -4.69 3.56 8.75
C ILE A 91 -3.24 3.51 9.20
N VAL A 92 -2.36 4.03 8.36
CA VAL A 92 -0.95 4.28 8.72
C VAL A 92 -0.74 5.78 8.77
N GLU A 93 -0.30 6.28 9.92
CA GLU A 93 -0.07 7.70 10.12
C GLU A 93 1.28 8.14 9.58
N PRO A 94 1.41 9.39 9.12
CA PRO A 94 2.71 9.94 8.73
C PRO A 94 3.73 9.81 9.86
N GLY A 95 4.95 9.46 9.50
CA GLY A 95 6.04 9.27 10.48
C GLY A 95 6.21 7.85 10.97
N MET A 96 5.30 6.94 10.63
CA MET A 96 5.47 5.53 10.99
C MET A 96 6.71 4.96 10.31
N LYS A 97 7.56 4.31 11.10
CA LYS A 97 8.72 3.55 10.63
C LYS A 97 8.62 2.14 11.19
N GLY A 98 8.99 1.17 10.41
CA GLY A 98 8.92 -0.21 10.83
C GLY A 98 9.18 -1.18 9.69
N THR A 99 8.57 -2.35 9.78
CA THR A 99 8.69 -3.40 8.77
C THR A 99 7.31 -3.86 8.32
N TRP A 100 7.23 -4.20 7.04
CA TRP A 100 6.11 -4.90 6.45
C TRP A 100 6.59 -6.27 5.98
N GLU A 101 6.03 -7.32 6.52
CA GLU A 101 6.27 -8.68 6.04
C GLU A 101 5.01 -9.20 5.34
N VAL A 102 5.11 -9.41 4.04
CA VAL A 102 4.06 -10.05 3.25
C VAL A 102 4.27 -11.54 3.34
N VAL A 103 3.37 -12.25 4.01
CA VAL A 103 3.44 -13.70 4.22
C VAL A 103 2.73 -14.43 3.09
N GLU A 104 1.55 -13.97 2.72
CA GLU A 104 0.79 -14.42 1.55
C GLU A 104 0.55 -13.23 0.65
N THR A 105 0.60 -13.43 -0.67
CA THR A 105 0.41 -12.34 -1.64
C THR A 105 -0.75 -11.45 -1.25
N VAL A 106 -0.47 -10.17 -1.07
CA VAL A 106 -1.43 -9.17 -0.64
C VAL A 106 -1.98 -8.43 -1.85
N ARG A 107 -3.29 -8.22 -1.84
CA ARG A 107 -3.97 -7.26 -2.70
C ARG A 107 -4.71 -6.29 -1.81
N LYS A 108 -4.40 -5.01 -1.93
CA LYS A 108 -5.05 -3.96 -1.13
C LYS A 108 -5.51 -2.80 -1.99
N TYR A 109 -6.64 -2.20 -1.63
CA TYR A 109 -6.97 -0.85 -2.04
C TYR A 109 -6.26 0.12 -1.10
N PHE A 110 -5.75 1.22 -1.64
CA PHE A 110 -5.05 2.22 -0.86
C PHE A 110 -5.44 3.64 -1.27
N VAL A 111 -5.31 4.54 -0.30
CA VAL A 111 -5.35 5.98 -0.51
C VAL A 111 -4.20 6.59 0.26
N PHE A 112 -3.31 7.28 -0.45
CA PHE A 112 -2.32 8.17 0.15
C PHE A 112 -2.84 9.61 0.14
N ALA A 113 -2.69 10.30 1.24
CA ALA A 113 -3.11 11.69 1.33
C ALA A 113 -2.14 12.56 2.15
#